data_da425bdbd0f7ae28653ff26a3bdae1b0
#
_entry.id   da425bdbd0f7ae28653ff26a3bdae1b0
#
_cell.length_a   1.000
_cell.length_b   1.000
_cell.length_c   1.000
_cell.angle_alpha   90.00
_cell.angle_beta   90.00
_cell.angle_gamma   90.00
#
_symmetry.space_group_name_H-M   'P 1'
#
loop_
_entity.id
_entity.type
_entity.pdbx_description
1 polymer ?
#
loop_
_entity_poly.entity_id
_entity_poly.type
_entity_poly.pdbx_seq_one_letter_code
_entity_poly.pdbx_strand_id
1 'polypeptide(L)'
;MTWELKNALKEIVARESGAQVFAPGARRPVAFIYPNTYHLGMSNLGLHILYQLINSRGDSACERFFLPDSKLLAEYKRTRTPLLSLETQRPLADFEVICVMMSFEMDYTNLLTMLAQSNVKPEAAARGAKEPLVIIGGPCATFNPEPLAGVADAFVIGEGEETVNNLLDAVYEARDKGLSKEATLLELAQLSGIYVPRFYEPQYDADGMFCGMQASPQVPASVKRQWVRELDDYPQTSAIMTDATEFENMYIVEVARGCGRHCRFCMAGYCFRKPRARDLELLLAKIRNRPPQTKKVGLMGAAVSDYPHIKELTQTLVDEQVPFTVASLRADTLDVELTQALAASGQRTMTVAPEAGSVKMRNVINKGITEEHVFNAIELAAAAGMKNIKLYYMLGLPGEADSDIEEMIAMIGRVREKMDAALNKGDLIISVNGFIPKPFTPFQWSPLCDVKTLKRRFKMLETAFKKAKHIQVQTESLKETVLQAVLARGDRRIGAALLEAFRREMPLKQVLKEQGLDIEELAAAAYEIGGPLPWQHLDMGFTEAYLISEWQKAQREEFTPMCFDLCRRCGVCGEAQV
;
A
#
# COMPACT_ATOMS: atom_id res chain seq x y z
N MET A 1 -2.34 24.41 26.07
CA MET A 1 -1.42 23.48 25.38
C MET A 1 -0.53 22.88 26.44
N THR A 2 -0.64 21.62 26.65
CA THR A 2 0.03 21.01 27.76
C THR A 2 1.51 20.76 27.42
N TRP A 3 2.36 21.08 28.37
CA TRP A 3 3.80 20.81 28.31
C TRP A 3 4.10 19.33 28.04
N GLU A 4 3.27 18.43 28.59
CA GLU A 4 3.35 16.98 28.41
C GLU A 4 3.25 16.53 26.95
N LEU A 5 2.30 17.08 26.17
CA LEU A 5 2.16 16.76 24.74
C LEU A 5 3.39 17.17 23.93
N LYS A 6 3.91 18.39 24.18
CA LYS A 6 5.13 18.86 23.50
C LYS A 6 6.35 18.04 23.88
N ASN A 7 6.46 17.63 25.15
CA ASN A 7 7.57 16.78 25.58
C ASN A 7 7.53 15.39 24.94
N ALA A 8 6.35 14.76 24.87
CA ALA A 8 6.20 13.47 24.21
C ALA A 8 6.69 13.53 22.75
N LEU A 9 6.35 14.59 22.00
CA LEU A 9 6.85 14.77 20.63
C LEU A 9 8.36 15.01 20.58
N LYS A 10 8.92 15.81 21.49
CA LYS A 10 10.36 16.05 21.59
C LYS A 10 11.14 14.78 21.91
N GLU A 11 10.60 13.92 22.77
CA GLU A 11 11.21 12.62 23.11
C GLU A 11 11.26 11.70 21.87
N ILE A 12 10.23 11.72 21.02
CA ILE A 12 10.24 10.98 19.74
C ILE A 12 11.37 11.50 18.86
N VAL A 13 11.42 12.82 18.61
CA VAL A 13 12.43 13.45 17.73
C VAL A 13 13.85 13.27 18.30
N ALA A 14 14.02 13.29 19.62
CA ALA A 14 15.33 13.08 20.26
C ALA A 14 15.91 11.67 20.03
N ARG A 15 15.07 10.69 19.68
CA ARG A 15 15.47 9.31 19.32
C ARG A 15 15.76 9.15 17.83
N GLU A 16 15.50 10.19 17.04
CA GLU A 16 15.71 10.17 15.60
C GLU A 16 17.09 10.67 15.20
N SER A 17 17.59 10.13 14.10
CA SER A 17 18.75 10.67 13.39
C SER A 17 18.38 10.90 11.93
N GLY A 18 18.68 12.08 11.40
CA GLY A 18 18.35 12.49 10.03
C GLY A 18 17.10 13.36 9.90
N ALA A 19 16.34 13.60 10.98
CA ALA A 19 15.24 14.55 10.96
C ALA A 19 15.76 15.97 10.69
N GLN A 20 15.04 16.69 9.82
CA GLN A 20 15.41 18.05 9.41
C GLN A 20 14.45 19.06 10.04
N VAL A 21 14.97 19.97 10.84
CA VAL A 21 14.22 21.02 11.48
C VAL A 21 14.73 22.37 11.00
N PHE A 22 13.84 23.18 10.42
CA PHE A 22 14.17 24.50 9.90
C PHE A 22 13.70 25.60 10.85
N ALA A 23 14.39 26.74 10.83
CA ALA A 23 13.98 27.90 11.62
C ALA A 23 12.59 28.38 11.16
N PRO A 24 11.70 28.80 12.07
CA PRO A 24 10.38 29.31 11.73
C PRO A 24 10.46 30.48 10.73
N GLY A 25 9.70 30.40 9.65
CA GLY A 25 9.67 31.43 8.60
C GLY A 25 10.79 31.35 7.56
N ALA A 26 11.77 30.45 7.73
CA ALA A 26 12.85 30.27 6.74
C ALA A 26 12.35 29.62 5.44
N ARG A 27 11.31 28.78 5.53
CA ARG A 27 10.72 28.03 4.42
C ARG A 27 9.20 27.91 4.61
N ARG A 28 8.48 27.68 3.52
CA ARG A 28 7.03 27.40 3.56
C ARG A 28 6.78 26.04 4.18
N PRO A 29 5.91 25.95 5.20
CA PRO A 29 5.66 24.70 5.89
C PRO A 29 4.71 23.81 5.08
N VAL A 30 5.07 22.53 4.91
CA VAL A 30 4.26 21.48 4.31
C VAL A 30 4.00 20.41 5.38
N ALA A 31 2.73 20.17 5.70
CA ALA A 31 2.37 19.06 6.58
C ALA A 31 2.38 17.74 5.82
N PHE A 32 2.97 16.71 6.40
CA PHE A 32 2.97 15.37 5.83
C PHE A 32 2.37 14.38 6.81
N ILE A 33 1.14 13.94 6.53
CA ILE A 33 0.37 13.03 7.37
C ILE A 33 0.56 11.59 6.87
N TYR A 34 0.91 10.70 7.80
CA TYR A 34 0.65 9.28 7.67
C TYR A 34 -0.46 8.93 8.67
N PRO A 35 -1.68 8.56 8.22
CA PRO A 35 -2.84 8.46 9.11
C PRO A 35 -2.87 7.15 9.91
N ASN A 36 -1.75 6.79 10.49
CA ASN A 36 -1.58 5.68 11.43
C ASN A 36 -0.46 6.04 12.43
N THR A 37 -0.12 5.12 13.33
CA THR A 37 0.88 5.36 14.36
C THR A 37 2.25 5.72 13.79
N TYR A 38 3.05 6.42 14.59
CA TYR A 38 4.45 6.71 14.27
C TYR A 38 5.23 5.45 13.89
N HIS A 39 5.03 4.36 14.65
CA HIS A 39 5.68 3.08 14.44
C HIS A 39 5.47 2.54 13.00
N LEU A 40 4.23 2.53 12.52
CA LEU A 40 3.90 2.08 11.16
C LEU A 40 4.34 3.10 10.09
N GLY A 41 4.11 4.39 10.34
CA GLY A 41 4.45 5.43 9.38
C GLY A 41 5.95 5.50 9.10
N MET A 42 6.77 5.45 10.15
CA MET A 42 8.22 5.46 10.01
C MET A 42 8.81 4.13 9.50
N SER A 43 7.98 3.11 9.36
CA SER A 43 8.33 1.86 8.64
C SER A 43 8.05 1.94 7.14
N ASN A 44 7.45 3.03 6.64
CA ASN A 44 7.07 3.21 5.24
C ASN A 44 8.14 3.99 4.46
N LEU A 45 8.84 3.32 3.54
CA LEU A 45 9.91 3.94 2.76
C LEU A 45 9.42 5.11 1.87
N GLY A 46 8.19 5.04 1.34
CA GLY A 46 7.63 6.13 0.54
C GLY A 46 7.49 7.44 1.33
N LEU A 47 7.19 7.35 2.63
CA LEU A 47 7.19 8.51 3.52
C LEU A 47 8.60 9.13 3.60
N HIS A 48 9.63 8.32 3.78
CA HIS A 48 11.01 8.81 3.83
C HIS A 48 11.46 9.47 2.53
N ILE A 49 11.11 8.88 1.39
CA ILE A 49 11.45 9.41 0.06
C ILE A 49 10.82 10.80 -0.12
N LEU A 50 9.51 10.92 0.09
CA LEU A 50 8.81 12.20 -0.10
C LEU A 50 9.22 13.25 0.95
N TYR A 51 9.43 12.86 2.21
CA TYR A 51 9.97 13.73 3.23
C TYR A 51 11.32 14.33 2.82
N GLN A 52 12.23 13.50 2.31
CA GLN A 52 13.54 13.94 1.84
C GLN A 52 13.41 14.86 0.62
N LEU A 53 12.56 14.52 -0.35
CA LEU A 53 12.34 15.33 -1.55
C LEU A 53 11.80 16.71 -1.22
N ILE A 54 10.76 16.80 -0.38
CA ILE A 54 10.18 18.10 0.02
C ILE A 54 11.21 18.94 0.78
N ASN A 55 11.98 18.33 1.69
CA ASN A 55 12.99 19.04 2.46
C ASN A 55 14.24 19.41 1.65
N SER A 56 14.52 18.71 0.54
CA SER A 56 15.61 19.07 -0.37
C SER A 56 15.33 20.34 -1.18
N ARG A 57 14.06 20.76 -1.27
CA ARG A 57 13.68 22.03 -1.85
C ARG A 57 14.22 23.18 -0.97
N GLY A 58 14.69 24.24 -1.59
CA GLY A 58 15.19 25.42 -0.87
C GLY A 58 14.07 26.24 -0.19
N ASP A 59 12.82 26.06 -0.63
CA ASP A 59 11.65 26.85 -0.28
C ASP A 59 10.66 26.16 0.66
N SER A 60 10.77 24.85 0.89
CA SER A 60 9.79 24.04 1.62
C SER A 60 10.39 23.43 2.88
N ALA A 61 9.57 23.28 3.93
CA ALA A 61 9.88 22.57 5.17
C ALA A 61 8.77 21.52 5.44
N CYS A 62 9.11 20.24 5.28
CA CYS A 62 8.19 19.13 5.52
C CYS A 62 8.18 18.76 7.00
N GLU A 63 7.01 18.78 7.62
CA GLU A 63 6.80 18.41 9.01
C GLU A 63 5.79 17.27 9.12
N ARG A 64 6.14 16.25 9.90
CA ARG A 64 5.41 14.97 9.96
C ARG A 64 4.32 14.98 11.02
N PHE A 65 3.22 14.31 10.69
CA PHE A 65 2.10 14.06 11.59
C PHE A 65 1.71 12.58 11.56
N PHE A 66 1.48 12.01 12.72
CA PHE A 66 1.01 10.63 12.90
C PHE A 66 -0.20 10.60 13.82
N LEU A 67 -0.98 9.53 13.74
CA LEU A 67 -2.06 9.27 14.68
C LEU A 67 -1.45 8.99 16.06
N PRO A 68 -1.76 9.77 17.09
CA PRO A 68 -1.33 9.48 18.44
C PRO A 68 -1.91 8.15 18.94
N ASP A 69 -1.22 7.45 19.82
CA ASP A 69 -1.81 6.33 20.55
C ASP A 69 -3.06 6.76 21.33
N SER A 70 -3.86 5.79 21.75
CA SER A 70 -5.14 6.05 22.41
C SER A 70 -5.03 6.94 23.64
N LYS A 71 -3.96 6.81 24.42
CA LYS A 71 -3.70 7.60 25.63
C LYS A 71 -3.36 9.04 25.30
N LEU A 72 -2.47 9.24 24.35
CA LEU A 72 -2.05 10.57 23.89
C LEU A 72 -3.20 11.28 23.15
N LEU A 73 -3.95 10.55 22.34
CA LEU A 73 -5.13 11.10 21.66
C LEU A 73 -6.21 11.55 22.66
N ALA A 74 -6.44 10.77 23.72
CA ALA A 74 -7.34 11.17 24.80
C ALA A 74 -6.88 12.47 25.49
N GLU A 75 -5.57 12.65 25.66
CA GLU A 75 -5.00 13.89 26.24
C GLU A 75 -5.16 15.09 25.29
N TYR A 76 -4.95 14.90 23.96
CA TYR A 76 -5.25 15.92 22.95
C TYR A 76 -6.73 16.35 23.01
N LYS A 77 -7.65 15.38 23.10
CA LYS A 77 -9.10 15.64 23.23
C LYS A 77 -9.42 16.37 24.54
N ARG A 78 -8.91 15.87 25.68
CA ARG A 78 -9.17 16.44 27.01
C ARG A 78 -8.72 17.90 27.10
N THR A 79 -7.58 18.22 26.51
CA THR A 79 -6.99 19.57 26.55
C THR A 79 -7.45 20.45 25.40
N ARG A 80 -8.25 19.92 24.48
CA ARG A 80 -8.67 20.60 23.24
C ARG A 80 -7.47 21.17 22.45
N THR A 81 -6.33 20.48 22.52
CA THR A 81 -5.13 20.86 21.78
C THR A 81 -5.22 20.31 20.36
N PRO A 82 -4.96 21.07 19.30
CA PRO A 82 -4.85 20.55 17.93
C PRO A 82 -3.63 19.61 17.83
N LEU A 83 -3.64 18.66 16.88
CA LEU A 83 -2.45 17.85 16.63
C LEU A 83 -1.29 18.75 16.21
N LEU A 84 -0.10 18.40 16.67
CA LEU A 84 1.13 19.15 16.47
C LEU A 84 2.10 18.32 15.61
N SER A 85 2.86 18.99 14.76
CA SER A 85 3.96 18.38 14.01
C SER A 85 5.07 17.85 14.93
N LEU A 86 5.82 16.87 14.46
CA LEU A 86 6.99 16.39 15.19
C LEU A 86 8.10 17.44 15.25
N GLU A 87 8.43 18.05 14.11
CA GLU A 87 9.61 18.90 13.94
C GLU A 87 9.55 20.18 14.78
N THR A 88 8.51 20.99 14.60
CA THR A 88 8.42 22.31 15.28
C THR A 88 7.27 22.43 16.28
N GLN A 89 6.47 21.37 16.47
CA GLN A 89 5.25 21.36 17.30
C GLN A 89 4.25 22.44 16.84
N ARG A 90 4.12 22.62 15.52
CA ARG A 90 3.17 23.54 14.88
C ARG A 90 1.80 22.85 14.74
N PRO A 91 0.68 23.57 14.99
CA PRO A 91 -0.66 23.05 14.72
C PRO A 91 -0.88 22.76 13.22
N LEU A 92 -1.58 21.67 12.89
CA LEU A 92 -1.83 21.28 11.50
C LEU A 92 -2.58 22.36 10.68
N ALA A 93 -3.48 23.11 11.31
CA ALA A 93 -4.23 24.18 10.66
C ALA A 93 -3.36 25.39 10.22
N ASP A 94 -2.12 25.47 10.70
CA ASP A 94 -1.18 26.57 10.36
C ASP A 94 -0.35 26.28 9.09
N PHE A 95 -0.62 25.16 8.42
CA PHE A 95 0.03 24.77 7.17
C PHE A 95 -0.81 25.23 5.96
N GLU A 96 -0.16 25.55 4.84
CA GLU A 96 -0.86 25.88 3.59
C GLU A 96 -1.29 24.61 2.83
N VAL A 97 -0.48 23.56 2.93
CA VAL A 97 -0.66 22.28 2.25
C VAL A 97 -0.52 21.13 3.25
N ILE A 98 -1.46 20.23 3.22
CA ILE A 98 -1.45 18.97 3.96
C ILE A 98 -1.35 17.85 2.93
N CYS A 99 -0.17 17.24 2.81
CA CYS A 99 0.05 16.03 2.03
C CYS A 99 -0.27 14.81 2.89
N VAL A 100 -1.05 13.89 2.38
CA VAL A 100 -1.44 12.66 3.08
C VAL A 100 -0.97 11.45 2.29
N MET A 101 -0.23 10.55 2.93
CA MET A 101 0.11 9.24 2.36
C MET A 101 -0.91 8.21 2.81
N MET A 102 -1.84 7.85 1.92
CA MET A 102 -2.89 6.87 2.19
C MET A 102 -2.49 5.50 1.64
N SER A 103 -1.98 4.64 2.52
CA SER A 103 -1.45 3.33 2.15
C SER A 103 -2.44 2.18 2.36
N PHE A 104 -3.46 2.37 3.19
CA PHE A 104 -4.39 1.33 3.59
C PHE A 104 -5.80 1.89 3.80
N GLU A 105 -6.82 1.22 3.28
CA GLU A 105 -8.21 1.72 3.30
C GLU A 105 -8.77 1.86 4.72
N MET A 106 -8.33 1.01 5.65
CA MET A 106 -8.78 1.07 7.05
C MET A 106 -8.31 2.34 7.78
N ASP A 107 -7.35 3.07 7.21
CA ASP A 107 -6.86 4.33 7.77
C ASP A 107 -7.72 5.56 7.40
N TYR A 108 -8.76 5.40 6.59
CA TYR A 108 -9.64 6.51 6.19
C TYR A 108 -10.25 7.23 7.40
N THR A 109 -10.76 6.48 8.37
CA THR A 109 -11.32 7.05 9.62
C THR A 109 -10.25 7.70 10.49
N ASN A 110 -9.01 7.18 10.46
CA ASN A 110 -7.89 7.79 11.15
C ASN A 110 -7.58 9.19 10.60
N LEU A 111 -7.58 9.34 9.27
CA LEU A 111 -7.41 10.64 8.62
C LEU A 111 -8.50 11.64 9.07
N LEU A 112 -9.77 11.22 9.06
CA LEU A 112 -10.88 12.08 9.52
C LEU A 112 -10.68 12.51 10.99
N THR A 113 -10.23 11.59 11.84
CA THR A 113 -9.91 11.86 13.25
C THR A 113 -8.78 12.88 13.37
N MET A 114 -7.71 12.73 12.60
CA MET A 114 -6.57 13.64 12.63
C MET A 114 -6.93 15.05 12.16
N LEU A 115 -7.71 15.17 11.07
CA LEU A 115 -8.19 16.47 10.57
C LEU A 115 -9.09 17.15 11.60
N ALA A 116 -10.09 16.46 12.12
CA ALA A 116 -11.04 17.02 13.10
C ALA A 116 -10.34 17.42 14.41
N GLN A 117 -9.43 16.60 14.95
CA GLN A 117 -8.66 16.93 16.14
C GLN A 117 -7.73 18.14 15.93
N SER A 118 -7.41 18.46 14.68
CA SER A 118 -6.55 19.57 14.29
C SER A 118 -7.31 20.83 13.93
N ASN A 119 -8.63 20.88 14.12
CA ASN A 119 -9.51 21.98 13.67
C ASN A 119 -9.49 22.22 12.15
N VAL A 120 -9.12 21.19 11.37
CA VAL A 120 -9.25 21.18 9.91
C VAL A 120 -10.54 20.42 9.57
N LYS A 121 -11.45 21.08 8.86
CA LYS A 121 -12.72 20.43 8.50
C LYS A 121 -12.48 19.21 7.61
N PRO A 122 -13.01 18.03 7.95
CA PRO A 122 -12.83 16.83 7.12
C PRO A 122 -13.38 17.01 5.69
N GLU A 123 -14.54 17.65 5.54
CA GLU A 123 -15.17 17.87 4.24
C GLU A 123 -14.46 18.95 3.42
N ALA A 124 -14.01 18.60 2.21
CA ALA A 124 -13.33 19.52 1.29
C ALA A 124 -14.19 20.74 0.93
N ALA A 125 -15.49 20.55 0.77
CA ALA A 125 -16.44 21.61 0.45
C ALA A 125 -16.64 22.62 1.59
N ALA A 126 -16.39 22.22 2.84
CA ALA A 126 -16.51 23.08 4.01
C ALA A 126 -15.23 23.92 4.26
N ARG A 127 -14.10 23.56 3.63
CA ARG A 127 -12.85 24.33 3.76
C ARG A 127 -12.85 25.56 2.86
N GLY A 128 -12.62 26.72 3.46
CA GLY A 128 -12.54 28.03 2.77
C GLY A 128 -11.16 28.30 2.14
N ALA A 129 -11.02 29.45 1.50
CA ALA A 129 -9.80 29.85 0.77
C ALA A 129 -8.55 30.00 1.67
N LYS A 130 -8.73 30.29 2.96
CA LYS A 130 -7.63 30.46 3.93
C LYS A 130 -7.26 29.16 4.66
N GLU A 131 -8.07 28.10 4.51
CA GLU A 131 -7.81 26.83 5.14
C GLU A 131 -6.80 26.00 4.28
N PRO A 132 -6.09 25.03 4.89
CA PRO A 132 -5.15 24.18 4.16
C PRO A 132 -5.81 23.42 3.01
N LEU A 133 -5.05 23.20 1.92
CA LEU A 133 -5.41 22.22 0.92
C LEU A 133 -5.02 20.82 1.41
N VAL A 134 -5.96 19.89 1.38
CA VAL A 134 -5.73 18.48 1.72
C VAL A 134 -5.52 17.69 0.43
N ILE A 135 -4.31 17.19 0.23
CA ILE A 135 -3.88 16.47 -0.97
C ILE A 135 -3.50 15.05 -0.58
N ILE A 136 -4.20 14.08 -1.14
CA ILE A 136 -4.03 12.66 -0.78
C ILE A 136 -3.29 11.94 -1.90
N GLY A 137 -2.21 11.26 -1.56
CA GLY A 137 -1.45 10.36 -2.45
C GLY A 137 -1.32 8.97 -1.86
N GLY A 138 -0.54 8.13 -2.53
CA GLY A 138 -0.26 6.76 -2.13
C GLY A 138 -1.16 5.73 -2.81
N PRO A 139 -1.03 4.44 -2.45
CA PRO A 139 -1.73 3.34 -3.14
C PRO A 139 -3.25 3.51 -3.20
N CYS A 140 -3.91 3.84 -2.08
CA CYS A 140 -5.37 3.98 -2.06
C CYS A 140 -5.88 5.10 -2.98
N ALA A 141 -5.17 6.24 -3.04
CA ALA A 141 -5.46 7.33 -3.96
C ALA A 141 -5.33 6.90 -5.42
N THR A 142 -4.28 6.10 -5.71
CA THR A 142 -4.00 5.61 -7.07
C THR A 142 -5.03 4.59 -7.53
N PHE A 143 -5.56 3.76 -6.64
CA PHE A 143 -6.48 2.68 -7.03
C PHE A 143 -7.93 3.12 -7.10
N ASN A 144 -8.40 3.80 -6.06
CA ASN A 144 -9.77 4.30 -6.00
C ASN A 144 -9.86 5.50 -5.05
N PRO A 145 -9.79 6.72 -5.56
CA PRO A 145 -9.91 7.94 -4.74
C PRO A 145 -11.34 8.24 -4.30
N GLU A 146 -12.36 7.63 -4.93
CA GLU A 146 -13.76 8.04 -4.77
C GLU A 146 -14.31 7.98 -3.34
N PRO A 147 -13.96 6.98 -2.49
CA PRO A 147 -14.39 7.00 -1.09
C PRO A 147 -13.84 8.19 -0.26
N LEU A 148 -12.78 8.82 -0.71
CA LEU A 148 -12.21 10.02 -0.08
C LEU A 148 -12.40 11.31 -0.90
N ALA A 149 -13.17 11.26 -2.00
CA ALA A 149 -13.42 12.40 -2.88
C ALA A 149 -14.08 13.60 -2.17
N GLY A 150 -14.89 13.34 -1.16
CA GLY A 150 -15.48 14.38 -0.29
C GLY A 150 -14.52 14.95 0.75
N VAL A 151 -13.36 14.32 0.97
CA VAL A 151 -12.36 14.70 1.97
C VAL A 151 -11.19 15.45 1.34
N ALA A 152 -10.66 14.97 0.22
CA ALA A 152 -9.51 15.57 -0.46
C ALA A 152 -9.91 16.79 -1.30
N ASP A 153 -9.05 17.81 -1.35
CA ASP A 153 -9.11 18.86 -2.35
C ASP A 153 -8.53 18.39 -3.69
N ALA A 154 -7.49 17.56 -3.64
CA ALA A 154 -6.91 16.90 -4.80
C ALA A 154 -6.26 15.55 -4.42
N PHE A 155 -6.05 14.71 -5.42
CA PHE A 155 -5.29 13.46 -5.29
C PHE A 155 -4.09 13.45 -6.23
N VAL A 156 -3.01 12.81 -5.78
CA VAL A 156 -1.86 12.44 -6.62
C VAL A 156 -2.05 10.99 -7.06
N ILE A 157 -2.18 10.78 -8.36
CA ILE A 157 -2.41 9.46 -8.96
C ILE A 157 -1.09 8.91 -9.48
N GLY A 158 -0.56 7.89 -8.80
CA GLY A 158 0.71 7.24 -9.13
C GLY A 158 1.84 7.58 -8.17
N GLU A 159 3.05 7.67 -8.72
CA GLU A 159 4.28 7.95 -7.97
C GLU A 159 4.45 9.46 -7.77
N GLY A 160 4.86 9.85 -6.57
CA GLY A 160 4.81 11.25 -6.14
C GLY A 160 6.08 12.05 -6.37
N GLU A 161 7.20 11.42 -6.77
CA GLU A 161 8.52 12.05 -6.75
C GLU A 161 8.63 13.29 -7.66
N GLU A 162 8.13 13.18 -8.90
CA GLU A 162 8.08 14.34 -9.81
C GLU A 162 6.87 15.23 -9.50
N THR A 163 5.74 14.62 -9.20
CA THR A 163 4.46 15.30 -9.05
C THR A 163 4.44 16.24 -7.83
N VAL A 164 5.09 15.87 -6.72
CA VAL A 164 5.08 16.68 -5.49
C VAL A 164 5.74 18.05 -5.70
N ASN A 165 6.81 18.12 -6.48
CA ASN A 165 7.46 19.39 -6.79
C ASN A 165 6.57 20.29 -7.63
N ASN A 166 6.03 19.78 -8.74
CA ASN A 166 5.14 20.52 -9.62
C ASN A 166 3.87 21.02 -8.89
N LEU A 167 3.35 20.18 -7.99
CA LEU A 167 2.19 20.50 -7.17
C LEU A 167 2.50 21.64 -6.19
N LEU A 168 3.62 21.58 -5.48
CA LEU A 168 4.02 22.62 -4.53
C LEU A 168 4.29 23.94 -5.26
N ASP A 169 4.96 23.91 -6.42
CA ASP A 169 5.18 25.09 -7.24
C ASP A 169 3.86 25.76 -7.62
N ALA A 170 2.90 25.00 -8.14
CA ALA A 170 1.60 25.52 -8.53
C ALA A 170 0.81 26.10 -7.33
N VAL A 171 0.85 25.43 -6.17
CA VAL A 171 0.20 25.96 -4.96
C VAL A 171 0.86 27.25 -4.49
N TYR A 172 2.18 27.32 -4.47
CA TYR A 172 2.91 28.49 -4.04
C TYR A 172 2.68 29.68 -4.97
N GLU A 173 2.75 29.47 -6.28
CA GLU A 173 2.43 30.50 -7.26
C GLU A 173 0.99 31.01 -7.14
N ALA A 174 0.02 30.09 -6.97
CA ALA A 174 -1.38 30.46 -6.80
C ALA A 174 -1.58 31.34 -5.54
N ARG A 175 -0.92 30.97 -4.43
CA ARG A 175 -0.94 31.75 -3.18
C ARG A 175 -0.29 33.11 -3.34
N ASP A 176 0.86 33.19 -4.00
CA ASP A 176 1.58 34.45 -4.24
C ASP A 176 0.79 35.39 -5.16
N LYS A 177 0.06 34.84 -6.12
CA LYS A 177 -0.87 35.56 -7.00
C LYS A 177 -2.21 35.93 -6.32
N GLY A 178 -2.47 35.42 -5.10
CA GLY A 178 -3.74 35.64 -4.39
C GLY A 178 -4.95 34.99 -5.06
N LEU A 179 -4.77 33.88 -5.74
CA LEU A 179 -5.86 33.17 -6.43
C LEU A 179 -6.90 32.64 -5.44
N SER A 180 -8.14 32.57 -5.89
CA SER A 180 -9.19 31.89 -5.14
C SER A 180 -8.89 30.38 -5.03
N LYS A 181 -9.48 29.70 -4.03
CA LYS A 181 -9.34 28.24 -3.90
C LYS A 181 -9.75 27.52 -5.19
N GLU A 182 -10.83 27.96 -5.83
CA GLU A 182 -11.33 27.36 -7.06
C GLU A 182 -10.36 27.51 -8.22
N ALA A 183 -9.79 28.71 -8.41
CA ALA A 183 -8.78 28.96 -9.43
C ALA A 183 -7.50 28.14 -9.16
N THR A 184 -7.06 28.04 -7.90
CA THR A 184 -5.93 27.19 -7.52
C THR A 184 -6.20 25.73 -7.87
N LEU A 185 -7.37 25.21 -7.53
CA LEU A 185 -7.74 23.81 -7.83
C LEU A 185 -7.87 23.56 -9.33
N LEU A 186 -8.30 24.55 -10.10
CA LEU A 186 -8.35 24.43 -11.56
C LEU A 186 -6.93 24.38 -12.17
N GLU A 187 -5.99 25.18 -11.67
CA GLU A 187 -4.57 25.10 -12.07
C GLU A 187 -3.98 23.73 -11.71
N LEU A 188 -4.25 23.22 -10.50
CA LEU A 188 -3.81 21.89 -10.09
C LEU A 188 -4.38 20.79 -10.98
N ALA A 189 -5.64 20.89 -11.40
CA ALA A 189 -6.28 19.91 -12.28
C ALA A 189 -5.67 19.83 -13.70
N GLN A 190 -4.87 20.83 -14.11
CA GLN A 190 -4.11 20.79 -15.36
C GLN A 190 -2.80 20.02 -15.24
N LEU A 191 -2.32 19.78 -14.02
CA LEU A 191 -1.09 19.01 -13.80
C LEU A 191 -1.33 17.53 -14.07
N SER A 192 -0.38 16.92 -14.76
CA SER A 192 -0.44 15.49 -15.02
C SER A 192 -0.43 14.69 -13.71
N GLY A 193 -1.35 13.73 -13.57
CA GLY A 193 -1.47 12.90 -12.37
C GLY A 193 -2.21 13.56 -11.20
N ILE A 194 -2.77 14.74 -11.37
CA ILE A 194 -3.59 15.37 -10.34
C ILE A 194 -5.08 15.21 -10.66
N TYR A 195 -5.79 14.55 -9.76
CA TYR A 195 -7.23 14.41 -9.78
C TYR A 195 -7.87 15.35 -8.77
N VAL A 196 -8.74 16.25 -9.23
CA VAL A 196 -9.48 17.20 -8.39
C VAL A 196 -10.96 16.84 -8.41
N PRO A 197 -11.50 16.12 -7.40
CA PRO A 197 -12.83 15.49 -7.45
C PRO A 197 -14.00 16.44 -7.75
N ARG A 198 -13.91 17.68 -7.32
CA ARG A 198 -14.97 18.69 -7.52
C ARG A 198 -15.27 19.01 -8.99
N PHE A 199 -14.35 18.68 -9.91
CA PHE A 199 -14.52 18.89 -11.35
C PHE A 199 -15.00 17.64 -12.08
N TYR A 200 -15.31 16.56 -11.36
CA TYR A 200 -15.79 15.29 -11.89
C TYR A 200 -17.07 14.88 -11.16
N GLU A 201 -18.14 14.67 -11.90
CA GLU A 201 -19.43 14.31 -11.34
C GLU A 201 -19.78 12.85 -11.67
N PRO A 202 -19.96 12.00 -10.65
CA PRO A 202 -20.38 10.62 -10.87
C PRO A 202 -21.83 10.58 -11.36
N GLN A 203 -22.08 9.77 -12.37
CA GLN A 203 -23.39 9.56 -12.95
C GLN A 203 -23.98 8.24 -12.46
N TYR A 204 -25.25 8.23 -12.17
CA TYR A 204 -26.00 7.05 -11.73
C TYR A 204 -27.25 6.87 -12.59
N ASP A 205 -27.61 5.64 -12.90
CA ASP A 205 -28.85 5.30 -13.60
C ASP A 205 -30.08 5.39 -12.69
N ALA A 206 -31.27 5.02 -13.22
CA ALA A 206 -32.53 5.05 -12.49
C ALA A 206 -32.57 4.09 -11.29
N ASP A 207 -31.78 3.02 -11.32
CA ASP A 207 -31.66 2.04 -10.24
C ASP A 207 -30.55 2.41 -9.23
N GLY A 208 -29.90 3.56 -9.45
CA GLY A 208 -28.83 4.06 -8.60
C GLY A 208 -27.49 3.35 -8.85
N MET A 209 -27.31 2.63 -9.95
CA MET A 209 -26.03 2.03 -10.30
C MET A 209 -25.13 3.06 -10.94
N PHE A 210 -23.84 3.00 -10.59
CA PHE A 210 -22.84 3.87 -11.20
C PHE A 210 -22.74 3.58 -12.71
N CYS A 211 -22.93 4.61 -13.55
CA CYS A 211 -22.92 4.49 -15.01
C CYS A 211 -21.83 5.33 -15.71
N GLY A 212 -21.06 6.13 -14.96
CA GLY A 212 -19.95 6.88 -15.53
C GLY A 212 -19.48 8.04 -14.67
N MET A 213 -18.45 8.72 -15.15
CA MET A 213 -17.88 9.93 -14.55
C MET A 213 -17.87 11.04 -15.61
N GLN A 214 -18.51 12.16 -15.30
CA GLN A 214 -18.55 13.34 -16.19
C GLN A 214 -17.51 14.37 -15.71
N ALA A 215 -16.49 14.61 -16.51
CA ALA A 215 -15.52 15.66 -16.25
C ALA A 215 -16.09 17.04 -16.68
N SER A 216 -15.78 18.09 -15.90
CA SER A 216 -15.99 19.46 -16.35
C SER A 216 -15.21 19.73 -17.65
N PRO A 217 -15.74 20.54 -18.59
CA PRO A 217 -15.02 20.89 -19.82
C PRO A 217 -13.65 21.56 -19.62
N GLN A 218 -13.40 22.07 -18.42
CA GLN A 218 -12.17 22.78 -18.07
C GLN A 218 -11.02 21.87 -17.62
N VAL A 219 -11.28 20.57 -17.44
CA VAL A 219 -10.28 19.62 -16.93
C VAL A 219 -10.18 18.40 -17.86
N PRO A 220 -9.05 17.64 -17.82
CA PRO A 220 -8.93 16.43 -18.62
C PRO A 220 -10.02 15.41 -18.31
N ALA A 221 -10.59 14.76 -19.32
CA ALA A 221 -11.60 13.72 -19.12
C ALA A 221 -11.06 12.49 -18.38
N SER A 222 -9.77 12.24 -18.45
CA SER A 222 -9.08 11.13 -17.79
C SER A 222 -7.78 11.63 -17.14
N VAL A 223 -7.48 11.12 -15.95
CA VAL A 223 -6.27 11.46 -15.19
C VAL A 223 -5.23 10.35 -15.36
N LYS A 224 -4.11 10.68 -15.98
CA LYS A 224 -3.02 9.72 -16.23
C LYS A 224 -2.18 9.50 -14.99
N ARG A 225 -1.98 8.24 -14.63
CA ARG A 225 -1.04 7.84 -13.59
C ARG A 225 0.38 8.34 -13.90
N GLN A 226 1.01 8.98 -12.93
CA GLN A 226 2.41 9.34 -13.01
C GLN A 226 3.30 8.19 -12.52
N TRP A 227 4.47 8.04 -13.10
CA TRP A 227 5.46 7.07 -12.70
C TRP A 227 6.86 7.52 -13.10
N VAL A 228 7.80 7.32 -12.19
CA VAL A 228 9.22 7.65 -12.38
C VAL A 228 9.84 6.69 -13.38
N ARG A 229 10.50 7.22 -14.39
CA ARG A 229 11.19 6.39 -15.40
C ARG A 229 12.56 5.97 -14.91
N GLU A 230 13.35 6.93 -14.45
CA GLU A 230 14.73 6.74 -13.95
C GLU A 230 14.68 6.81 -12.41
N LEU A 231 14.64 5.64 -11.77
CA LEU A 231 14.53 5.57 -10.31
C LEU A 231 15.75 6.18 -9.61
N ASP A 232 16.92 6.05 -10.23
CA ASP A 232 18.20 6.44 -9.61
C ASP A 232 18.38 7.95 -9.45
N ASP A 233 17.55 8.75 -10.14
CA ASP A 233 17.48 10.21 -9.95
C ASP A 233 16.83 10.61 -8.62
N TYR A 234 16.21 9.68 -7.91
CA TYR A 234 15.41 9.94 -6.70
C TYR A 234 15.93 9.21 -5.47
N PRO A 235 15.62 9.71 -4.25
CA PRO A 235 15.96 9.03 -3.01
C PRO A 235 15.45 7.58 -2.99
N GLN A 236 16.21 6.71 -2.36
CA GLN A 236 15.93 5.27 -2.37
C GLN A 236 16.07 4.61 -1.00
N THR A 237 16.32 5.41 0.04
CA THR A 237 16.67 4.88 1.36
C THR A 237 15.92 5.60 2.48
N SER A 238 15.92 5.00 3.68
CA SER A 238 15.42 5.67 4.88
C SER A 238 16.12 7.02 5.08
N ALA A 239 15.36 8.11 5.13
CA ALA A 239 15.87 9.45 5.43
C ALA A 239 16.12 9.65 6.93
N ILE A 240 15.36 8.97 7.76
CA ILE A 240 15.38 9.10 9.22
C ILE A 240 15.55 7.70 9.81
N MET A 241 16.47 7.58 10.76
CA MET A 241 16.69 6.35 11.53
C MET A 241 16.11 6.52 12.94
N THR A 242 15.42 5.50 13.43
CA THR A 242 14.85 5.43 14.77
C THR A 242 14.70 3.98 15.21
N ASP A 243 14.72 3.73 16.51
CA ASP A 243 14.46 2.43 17.10
C ASP A 243 12.96 2.14 17.31
N ALA A 244 12.11 3.14 17.10
CA ALA A 244 10.66 3.06 17.34
C ALA A 244 9.86 2.76 16.06
N THR A 245 10.35 1.80 15.27
CA THR A 245 9.67 1.30 14.04
C THR A 245 9.51 -0.21 14.11
N GLU A 246 8.71 -0.79 13.19
CA GLU A 246 8.62 -2.24 12.98
C GLU A 246 10.00 -2.87 12.73
N PHE A 247 10.94 -2.10 12.21
CA PHE A 247 12.24 -2.55 11.75
C PHE A 247 13.42 -1.94 12.54
N GLU A 248 13.26 -1.63 13.78
CA GLU A 248 14.21 -1.08 14.77
C GLU A 248 15.65 -0.81 14.24
N ASN A 249 15.98 0.48 13.96
CA ASN A 249 17.26 0.89 13.38
C ASN A 249 17.67 0.15 12.10
N MET A 250 16.68 -0.27 11.29
CA MET A 250 16.91 -0.85 9.97
C MET A 250 17.02 0.27 8.92
N TYR A 251 18.07 0.22 8.13
CA TYR A 251 18.24 1.09 6.97
C TYR A 251 17.55 0.44 5.77
N ILE A 252 16.37 0.93 5.43
CA ILE A 252 15.57 0.39 4.33
C ILE A 252 16.11 0.96 3.02
N VAL A 253 16.29 0.09 2.02
CA VAL A 253 16.82 0.42 0.69
C VAL A 253 15.90 -0.18 -0.37
N GLU A 254 15.40 0.65 -1.29
CA GLU A 254 14.61 0.21 -2.44
C GLU A 254 15.55 -0.36 -3.52
N VAL A 255 15.47 -1.66 -3.80
CA VAL A 255 16.27 -2.29 -4.87
C VAL A 255 15.57 -2.27 -6.22
N ALA A 256 14.24 -2.28 -6.21
CA ALA A 256 13.42 -2.23 -7.42
C ALA A 256 12.00 -1.75 -7.11
N ARG A 257 11.32 -1.18 -8.10
CA ARG A 257 9.92 -0.78 -8.01
C ARG A 257 9.09 -1.40 -9.11
N GLY A 258 7.84 -1.78 -8.76
CA GLY A 258 6.95 -2.50 -9.66
C GLY A 258 7.27 -3.99 -9.74
N CYS A 259 6.43 -4.73 -10.47
CA CYS A 259 6.56 -6.17 -10.62
C CYS A 259 6.22 -6.60 -12.04
N GLY A 260 7.06 -7.43 -12.66
CA GLY A 260 6.85 -7.99 -13.99
C GLY A 260 5.99 -9.25 -14.00
N ARG A 261 5.60 -9.76 -12.83
CA ARG A 261 4.71 -10.91 -12.69
C ARG A 261 3.26 -10.49 -12.94
N HIS A 262 2.46 -11.37 -13.46
CA HIS A 262 1.07 -11.12 -13.82
C HIS A 262 0.10 -11.80 -12.84
N CYS A 263 0.40 -11.80 -11.54
CA CYS A 263 -0.53 -12.31 -10.53
C CYS A 263 -1.82 -11.49 -10.57
N ARG A 264 -2.96 -12.13 -10.90
CA ARG A 264 -4.23 -11.48 -11.26
C ARG A 264 -4.94 -10.77 -10.12
N PHE A 265 -4.47 -10.97 -8.89
CA PHE A 265 -5.00 -10.31 -7.69
C PHE A 265 -4.15 -9.11 -7.21
N CYS A 266 -2.90 -8.99 -7.70
CA CYS A 266 -1.89 -8.17 -7.05
C CYS A 266 -1.81 -6.77 -7.66
N MET A 267 -2.15 -5.75 -6.88
CA MET A 267 -2.08 -4.34 -7.29
C MET A 267 -0.68 -3.91 -7.75
N ALA A 268 0.38 -4.37 -7.06
CA ALA A 268 1.75 -4.01 -7.40
C ALA A 268 2.16 -4.43 -8.82
N GLY A 269 1.59 -5.54 -9.31
CA GLY A 269 1.83 -6.03 -10.67
C GLY A 269 1.10 -5.22 -11.74
N TYR A 270 0.20 -4.32 -11.40
CA TYR A 270 -0.58 -3.51 -12.34
C TYR A 270 -0.31 -2.01 -12.17
N CYS A 271 -0.49 -1.45 -10.98
CA CYS A 271 -0.40 -0.01 -10.77
C CYS A 271 1.02 0.53 -10.72
N PHE A 272 2.03 -0.29 -10.41
CA PHE A 272 3.44 0.08 -10.44
C PHE A 272 4.21 -0.49 -11.64
N ARG A 273 3.50 -0.83 -12.72
CA ARG A 273 4.10 -1.28 -13.97
C ARG A 273 4.68 -0.07 -14.73
N LYS A 274 5.82 -0.14 -15.38
CA LYS A 274 6.69 -1.28 -15.67
C LYS A 274 7.64 -1.51 -14.46
N PRO A 275 8.16 -2.76 -14.28
CA PRO A 275 9.20 -3.00 -13.28
C PRO A 275 10.49 -2.24 -13.65
N ARG A 276 11.15 -1.65 -12.65
CA ARG A 276 12.40 -0.90 -12.80
C ARG A 276 13.32 -1.30 -11.65
N ALA A 277 14.57 -1.58 -11.98
CA ALA A 277 15.62 -1.90 -11.03
C ALA A 277 16.51 -0.68 -10.76
N ARG A 278 17.06 -0.58 -9.57
CA ARG A 278 18.08 0.39 -9.20
C ARG A 278 19.45 -0.12 -9.66
N ASP A 279 20.35 0.80 -9.96
CA ASP A 279 21.75 0.48 -10.27
C ASP A 279 22.46 -0.12 -9.06
N LEU A 280 23.23 -1.21 -9.28
CA LEU A 280 23.90 -1.94 -8.21
C LEU A 280 24.95 -1.11 -7.48
N GLU A 281 25.78 -0.37 -8.23
CA GLU A 281 26.86 0.41 -7.65
C GLU A 281 26.34 1.58 -6.83
N LEU A 282 25.25 2.21 -7.29
CA LEU A 282 24.57 3.26 -6.52
C LEU A 282 23.96 2.70 -5.24
N LEU A 283 23.35 1.51 -5.27
CA LEU A 283 22.83 0.83 -4.08
C LEU A 283 23.95 0.53 -3.09
N LEU A 284 25.04 -0.08 -3.55
CA LEU A 284 26.19 -0.41 -2.70
C LEU A 284 26.82 0.84 -2.10
N ALA A 285 26.97 1.92 -2.88
CA ALA A 285 27.48 3.19 -2.39
C ALA A 285 26.59 3.76 -1.25
N LYS A 286 25.25 3.72 -1.41
CA LYS A 286 24.31 4.14 -0.35
C LYS A 286 24.40 3.26 0.89
N ILE A 287 24.49 1.94 0.72
CA ILE A 287 24.60 1.00 1.84
C ILE A 287 25.94 1.19 2.59
N ARG A 288 27.04 1.40 1.89
CA ARG A 288 28.35 1.68 2.50
C ARG A 288 28.37 2.99 3.30
N ASN A 289 27.64 4.00 2.83
CA ASN A 289 27.49 5.30 3.50
C ASN A 289 26.28 5.37 4.46
N ARG A 290 25.71 4.24 4.86
CA ARG A 290 24.58 4.19 5.79
C ARG A 290 24.90 4.81 7.15
N PRO A 291 23.90 5.35 7.88
CA PRO A 291 24.11 5.88 9.21
C PRO A 291 24.76 4.85 10.17
N PRO A 292 25.71 5.27 11.03
CA PRO A 292 26.51 4.34 11.85
C PRO A 292 25.67 3.53 12.87
N GLN A 293 24.48 4.03 13.26
CA GLN A 293 23.56 3.32 14.17
C GLN A 293 22.78 2.19 13.46
N THR A 294 22.96 2.00 12.16
CA THR A 294 22.26 0.95 11.39
C THR A 294 22.61 -0.43 11.92
N LYS A 295 21.61 -1.16 12.41
CA LYS A 295 21.76 -2.55 12.84
C LYS A 295 21.69 -3.52 11.66
N LYS A 296 20.87 -3.21 10.67
CA LYS A 296 20.58 -4.09 9.52
C LYS A 296 20.10 -3.29 8.31
N VAL A 297 20.38 -3.77 7.12
CA VAL A 297 19.83 -3.25 5.86
C VAL A 297 18.58 -4.04 5.48
N GLY A 298 17.46 -3.37 5.22
CA GLY A 298 16.24 -3.98 4.70
C GLY A 298 16.15 -3.77 3.19
N LEU A 299 16.25 -4.84 2.40
CA LEU A 299 16.07 -4.75 0.95
C LEU A 299 14.58 -4.76 0.61
N MET A 300 14.11 -3.69 -0.04
CA MET A 300 12.70 -3.46 -0.33
C MET A 300 12.43 -3.50 -1.83
N GLY A 301 11.33 -4.14 -2.21
CA GLY A 301 10.83 -4.21 -3.59
C GLY A 301 9.61 -5.12 -3.67
N ALA A 302 8.81 -5.00 -4.72
CA ALA A 302 7.62 -5.84 -4.91
C ALA A 302 7.97 -7.33 -5.17
N ALA A 303 9.16 -7.59 -5.71
CA ALA A 303 9.71 -8.92 -5.93
C ALA A 303 11.24 -8.84 -5.85
N VAL A 304 11.78 -8.76 -4.63
CA VAL A 304 13.22 -8.55 -4.38
C VAL A 304 14.07 -9.63 -5.05
N SER A 305 13.61 -10.89 -5.03
CA SER A 305 14.31 -12.00 -5.67
C SER A 305 14.30 -11.96 -7.22
N ASP A 306 13.52 -11.06 -7.83
CA ASP A 306 13.55 -10.81 -9.27
C ASP A 306 14.52 -9.66 -9.65
N TYR A 307 15.19 -9.03 -8.66
CA TYR A 307 16.19 -8.01 -8.92
C TYR A 307 17.38 -8.62 -9.70
N PRO A 308 17.78 -8.03 -10.86
CA PRO A 308 18.76 -8.67 -11.75
C PRO A 308 20.10 -8.99 -11.08
N HIS A 309 20.54 -8.15 -10.14
CA HIS A 309 21.84 -8.29 -9.45
C HIS A 309 21.68 -8.78 -8.01
N ILE A 310 20.59 -9.51 -7.69
CA ILE A 310 20.33 -9.93 -6.30
C ILE A 310 21.45 -10.78 -5.70
N LYS A 311 22.05 -11.67 -6.49
CA LYS A 311 23.15 -12.54 -6.04
C LYS A 311 24.40 -11.72 -5.74
N GLU A 312 24.80 -10.86 -6.67
CA GLU A 312 25.97 -10.00 -6.52
C GLU A 312 25.80 -9.06 -5.32
N LEU A 313 24.62 -8.42 -5.19
CA LEU A 313 24.29 -7.56 -4.06
C LEU A 313 24.40 -8.31 -2.73
N THR A 314 23.75 -9.47 -2.61
CA THR A 314 23.72 -10.22 -1.34
C THR A 314 25.07 -10.83 -0.99
N GLN A 315 25.84 -11.30 -1.98
CA GLN A 315 27.20 -11.78 -1.76
C GLN A 315 28.12 -10.66 -1.28
N THR A 316 28.08 -9.48 -1.92
CA THR A 316 28.87 -8.30 -1.49
C THR A 316 28.53 -7.91 -0.05
N LEU A 317 27.22 -7.92 0.33
CA LEU A 317 26.82 -7.62 1.70
C LEU A 317 27.36 -8.65 2.71
N VAL A 318 27.42 -9.93 2.34
CA VAL A 318 28.00 -10.97 3.20
C VAL A 318 29.52 -10.76 3.34
N ASP A 319 30.23 -10.51 2.24
CA ASP A 319 31.67 -10.30 2.23
C ASP A 319 32.09 -9.05 3.04
N GLU A 320 31.28 -7.99 2.96
CA GLU A 320 31.45 -6.75 3.75
C GLU A 320 30.88 -6.85 5.17
N GLN A 321 30.37 -8.00 5.58
CA GLN A 321 29.77 -8.25 6.90
C GLN A 321 28.63 -7.26 7.23
N VAL A 322 27.84 -6.87 6.23
CA VAL A 322 26.66 -6.01 6.39
C VAL A 322 25.44 -6.88 6.62
N PRO A 323 24.83 -6.90 7.81
CA PRO A 323 23.60 -7.66 8.06
C PRO A 323 22.45 -7.10 7.20
N PHE A 324 21.71 -7.98 6.53
CA PHE A 324 20.56 -7.59 5.72
C PHE A 324 19.37 -8.54 5.90
N THR A 325 18.21 -8.14 5.40
CA THR A 325 16.99 -8.95 5.43
C THR A 325 16.07 -8.62 4.26
N VAL A 326 15.21 -9.58 3.90
CA VAL A 326 14.15 -9.44 2.91
C VAL A 326 12.84 -9.89 3.55
N ALA A 327 11.74 -9.16 3.31
CA ALA A 327 10.46 -9.43 3.95
C ALA A 327 9.82 -10.74 3.47
N SER A 328 9.77 -10.96 2.15
CA SER A 328 9.21 -12.16 1.54
C SER A 328 9.90 -12.46 0.21
N LEU A 329 9.91 -13.73 -0.16
CA LEU A 329 10.57 -14.23 -1.35
C LEU A 329 9.59 -15.09 -2.18
N ARG A 330 9.85 -15.16 -3.46
CA ARG A 330 9.16 -16.09 -4.33
C ARG A 330 9.86 -17.46 -4.28
N ALA A 331 9.08 -18.53 -4.12
CA ALA A 331 9.63 -19.89 -4.02
C ALA A 331 10.36 -20.34 -5.31
N ASP A 332 9.90 -19.86 -6.47
CA ASP A 332 10.44 -20.21 -7.79
C ASP A 332 11.76 -19.50 -8.15
N THR A 333 12.21 -18.55 -7.33
CA THR A 333 13.45 -17.77 -7.56
C THR A 333 14.48 -17.98 -6.47
N LEU A 334 14.21 -18.87 -5.52
CA LEU A 334 15.16 -19.20 -4.46
C LEU A 334 16.22 -20.18 -4.95
N ASP A 335 17.45 -19.91 -4.55
CA ASP A 335 18.60 -20.80 -4.74
C ASP A 335 19.45 -20.91 -3.46
N VAL A 336 20.49 -21.72 -3.53
CA VAL A 336 21.39 -22.01 -2.40
C VAL A 336 22.11 -20.74 -1.95
N GLU A 337 22.63 -19.95 -2.88
CA GLU A 337 23.46 -18.77 -2.61
C GLU A 337 22.67 -17.70 -1.87
N LEU A 338 21.50 -17.32 -2.40
CA LEU A 338 20.62 -16.33 -1.77
C LEU A 338 20.15 -16.79 -0.38
N THR A 339 19.77 -18.08 -0.25
CA THR A 339 19.28 -18.62 1.01
C THR A 339 20.37 -18.66 2.09
N GLN A 340 21.60 -19.05 1.72
CA GLN A 340 22.75 -19.03 2.62
C GLN A 340 23.13 -17.60 3.04
N ALA A 341 23.11 -16.64 2.11
CA ALA A 341 23.39 -15.24 2.40
C ALA A 341 22.39 -14.65 3.41
N LEU A 342 21.09 -14.95 3.25
CA LEU A 342 20.05 -14.54 4.18
C LEU A 342 20.24 -15.17 5.58
N ALA A 343 20.56 -16.47 5.63
CA ALA A 343 20.83 -17.16 6.89
C ALA A 343 22.08 -16.62 7.60
N ALA A 344 23.16 -16.36 6.85
CA ALA A 344 24.39 -15.73 7.36
C ALA A 344 24.12 -14.34 7.95
N SER A 345 23.17 -13.58 7.35
CA SER A 345 22.71 -12.29 7.87
C SER A 345 21.74 -12.40 9.06
N GLY A 346 21.53 -13.62 9.59
CA GLY A 346 20.72 -13.88 10.78
C GLY A 346 19.23 -13.99 10.53
N GLN A 347 18.78 -14.14 9.28
CA GLN A 347 17.36 -14.41 9.00
C GLN A 347 17.00 -15.84 9.46
N ARG A 348 15.97 -15.95 10.30
CA ARG A 348 15.57 -17.21 10.95
C ARG A 348 14.29 -17.81 10.39
N THR A 349 13.54 -17.03 9.65
CA THR A 349 12.26 -17.42 9.05
C THR A 349 12.32 -17.24 7.54
N MET A 350 12.06 -18.31 6.81
CA MET A 350 11.82 -18.23 5.37
C MET A 350 10.33 -17.93 5.14
N THR A 351 10.05 -16.81 4.49
CA THR A 351 8.66 -16.41 4.18
C THR A 351 8.41 -16.57 2.70
N VAL A 352 7.44 -17.41 2.35
CA VAL A 352 7.04 -17.74 0.98
C VAL A 352 5.53 -17.56 0.82
N ALA A 353 5.10 -17.13 -0.35
CA ALA A 353 3.70 -16.83 -0.64
C ALA A 353 3.17 -17.71 -1.79
N PRO A 354 2.71 -18.95 -1.53
CA PRO A 354 2.01 -19.76 -2.53
C PRO A 354 0.67 -19.15 -2.94
N GLU A 355 0.02 -18.43 -2.03
CA GLU A 355 -1.27 -17.72 -2.10
C GLU A 355 -2.49 -18.66 -2.21
N ALA A 356 -2.36 -19.82 -2.84
CA ALA A 356 -3.41 -20.84 -2.96
C ALA A 356 -2.84 -22.25 -2.82
N GLY A 357 -3.63 -23.16 -2.26
CA GLY A 357 -3.20 -24.55 -2.01
C GLY A 357 -3.27 -25.44 -3.24
N SER A 358 -4.36 -25.35 -4.02
CA SER A 358 -4.56 -26.19 -5.19
C SER A 358 -3.79 -25.68 -6.42
N VAL A 359 -3.41 -26.62 -7.30
CA VAL A 359 -2.79 -26.30 -8.59
C VAL A 359 -3.73 -25.44 -9.42
N LYS A 360 -5.01 -25.80 -9.46
CA LYS A 360 -6.07 -25.04 -10.12
C LYS A 360 -6.05 -23.57 -9.68
N MET A 361 -6.13 -23.33 -8.37
CA MET A 361 -6.21 -21.95 -7.87
C MET A 361 -4.92 -21.18 -8.09
N ARG A 362 -3.74 -21.80 -8.02
CA ARG A 362 -2.48 -21.14 -8.40
C ARG A 362 -2.45 -20.72 -9.87
N ASN A 363 -3.07 -21.51 -10.76
CA ASN A 363 -3.22 -21.14 -12.18
C ASN A 363 -4.25 -20.02 -12.36
N VAL A 364 -5.41 -20.09 -11.71
CA VAL A 364 -6.44 -19.03 -11.72
C VAL A 364 -5.82 -17.67 -11.35
N ILE A 365 -5.03 -17.62 -10.28
CA ILE A 365 -4.39 -16.36 -9.84
C ILE A 365 -3.09 -16.04 -10.59
N ASN A 366 -2.66 -16.87 -11.54
CA ASN A 366 -1.40 -16.74 -12.29
C ASN A 366 -0.17 -16.60 -11.38
N LYS A 367 -0.10 -17.39 -10.31
CA LYS A 367 1.03 -17.29 -9.36
C LYS A 367 2.33 -17.86 -9.93
N GLY A 368 2.24 -18.92 -10.77
CA GLY A 368 3.38 -19.57 -11.40
C GLY A 368 4.28 -20.33 -10.43
N ILE A 369 3.80 -20.60 -9.21
CA ILE A 369 4.51 -21.39 -8.17
C ILE A 369 3.91 -22.78 -8.10
N THR A 370 4.76 -23.81 -8.24
CA THR A 370 4.40 -25.20 -8.03
C THR A 370 4.62 -25.65 -6.59
N GLU A 371 4.10 -26.79 -6.22
CA GLU A 371 4.37 -27.39 -4.90
C GLU A 371 5.85 -27.77 -4.75
N GLU A 372 6.50 -28.21 -5.84
CA GLU A 372 7.93 -28.50 -5.86
C GLU A 372 8.79 -27.27 -5.54
N HIS A 373 8.42 -26.09 -6.06
CA HIS A 373 9.09 -24.85 -5.69
C HIS A 373 9.01 -24.57 -4.19
N VAL A 374 7.85 -24.85 -3.57
CA VAL A 374 7.66 -24.68 -2.12
C VAL A 374 8.51 -25.69 -1.34
N PHE A 375 8.55 -26.96 -1.79
CA PHE A 375 9.37 -27.98 -1.15
C PHE A 375 10.87 -27.68 -1.26
N ASN A 376 11.34 -27.24 -2.43
CA ASN A 376 12.71 -26.79 -2.62
C ASN A 376 13.06 -25.62 -1.68
N ALA A 377 12.16 -24.64 -1.53
CA ALA A 377 12.37 -23.53 -0.61
C ALA A 377 12.55 -24.00 0.86
N ILE A 378 11.82 -25.05 1.27
CA ILE A 378 11.94 -25.65 2.60
C ILE A 378 13.28 -26.35 2.77
N GLU A 379 13.69 -27.15 1.78
CA GLU A 379 14.97 -27.85 1.78
C GLU A 379 16.15 -26.87 1.85
N LEU A 380 16.10 -25.81 1.05
CA LEU A 380 17.10 -24.74 1.07
C LEU A 380 17.15 -24.03 2.44
N ALA A 381 15.99 -23.69 3.01
CA ALA A 381 15.90 -23.05 4.30
C ALA A 381 16.45 -23.96 5.43
N ALA A 382 16.13 -25.24 5.40
CA ALA A 382 16.63 -26.22 6.36
C ALA A 382 18.16 -26.41 6.25
N ALA A 383 18.68 -26.54 5.01
CA ALA A 383 20.10 -26.67 4.74
C ALA A 383 20.89 -25.41 5.20
N ALA A 384 20.30 -24.24 5.10
CA ALA A 384 20.87 -22.98 5.58
C ALA A 384 20.68 -22.75 7.10
N GLY A 385 20.02 -23.68 7.82
CA GLY A 385 19.80 -23.59 9.27
C GLY A 385 18.70 -22.61 9.69
N MET A 386 17.81 -22.20 8.78
CA MET A 386 16.62 -21.44 9.12
C MET A 386 15.62 -22.31 9.89
N LYS A 387 15.03 -21.76 10.95
CA LYS A 387 14.18 -22.54 11.86
C LYS A 387 12.72 -22.59 11.44
N ASN A 388 12.18 -21.44 11.02
CA ASN A 388 10.75 -21.29 10.78
C ASN A 388 10.45 -21.11 9.30
N ILE A 389 9.29 -21.61 8.89
CA ILE A 389 8.71 -21.35 7.57
C ILE A 389 7.41 -20.60 7.77
N LYS A 390 7.21 -19.49 7.03
CA LYS A 390 5.94 -18.78 7.00
C LYS A 390 5.37 -18.82 5.60
N LEU A 391 4.12 -19.29 5.49
CA LEU A 391 3.39 -19.37 4.22
C LEU A 391 2.21 -18.41 4.24
N TYR A 392 2.05 -17.65 3.14
CA TYR A 392 0.87 -16.80 2.94
C TYR A 392 -0.13 -17.45 2.01
N TYR A 393 -1.41 -17.41 2.41
CA TYR A 393 -2.55 -17.89 1.63
C TYR A 393 -3.69 -16.89 1.64
N MET A 394 -4.53 -16.97 0.62
CA MET A 394 -5.81 -16.24 0.53
C MET A 394 -6.95 -17.24 0.42
N LEU A 395 -8.12 -16.90 1.00
CA LEU A 395 -9.37 -17.63 0.86
C LEU A 395 -10.43 -16.75 0.20
N GLY A 396 -11.32 -17.36 -0.56
CA GLY A 396 -12.38 -16.65 -1.26
C GLY A 396 -11.98 -16.14 -2.64
N LEU A 397 -10.99 -16.75 -3.25
CA LEU A 397 -10.57 -16.46 -4.62
C LEU A 397 -11.68 -16.78 -5.63
N PRO A 398 -11.78 -16.06 -6.77
CA PRO A 398 -12.76 -16.36 -7.80
C PRO A 398 -12.66 -17.80 -8.30
N GLY A 399 -13.77 -18.55 -8.29
CA GLY A 399 -13.82 -19.95 -8.72
C GLY A 399 -13.29 -20.98 -7.70
N GLU A 400 -12.94 -20.54 -6.48
CA GLU A 400 -12.47 -21.43 -5.41
C GLU A 400 -13.62 -22.29 -4.85
N ALA A 401 -13.39 -23.58 -4.68
CA ALA A 401 -14.30 -24.55 -4.08
C ALA A 401 -13.75 -25.07 -2.74
N ASP A 402 -14.56 -25.80 -1.97
CA ASP A 402 -14.11 -26.39 -0.71
C ASP A 402 -13.03 -27.44 -0.91
N SER A 403 -13.05 -28.16 -2.03
CA SER A 403 -11.99 -29.09 -2.44
C SER A 403 -10.62 -28.41 -2.60
N ASP A 404 -10.60 -27.13 -3.01
CA ASP A 404 -9.35 -26.35 -3.10
C ASP A 404 -8.78 -26.06 -1.70
N ILE A 405 -9.65 -25.93 -0.68
CA ILE A 405 -9.26 -25.77 0.72
C ILE A 405 -8.75 -27.09 1.31
N GLU A 406 -9.40 -28.22 0.97
CA GLU A 406 -8.94 -29.55 1.37
C GLU A 406 -7.55 -29.85 0.80
N GLU A 407 -7.30 -29.46 -0.46
CA GLU A 407 -5.99 -29.57 -1.09
C GLU A 407 -4.95 -28.67 -0.43
N MET A 408 -5.35 -27.43 -0.03
CA MET A 408 -4.50 -26.52 0.75
C MET A 408 -4.09 -27.17 2.10
N ILE A 409 -5.04 -27.76 2.81
CA ILE A 409 -4.80 -28.45 4.07
C ILE A 409 -3.82 -29.62 3.86
N ALA A 410 -4.04 -30.43 2.81
CA ALA A 410 -3.16 -31.53 2.47
C ALA A 410 -1.74 -31.06 2.11
N MET A 411 -1.61 -29.98 1.32
CA MET A 411 -0.33 -29.36 0.98
C MET A 411 0.42 -28.89 2.24
N ILE A 412 -0.25 -28.21 3.16
CA ILE A 412 0.34 -27.75 4.43
C ILE A 412 0.83 -28.95 5.25
N GLY A 413 0.08 -30.05 5.26
CA GLY A 413 0.50 -31.31 5.89
C GLY A 413 1.82 -31.83 5.30
N ARG A 414 1.90 -31.95 3.97
CA ARG A 414 3.12 -32.37 3.26
C ARG A 414 4.31 -31.42 3.50
N VAL A 415 4.05 -30.09 3.59
CA VAL A 415 5.08 -29.12 3.99
C VAL A 415 5.63 -29.43 5.38
N ARG A 416 4.77 -29.74 6.36
CA ARG A 416 5.21 -30.11 7.71
C ARG A 416 6.03 -31.40 7.69
N GLU A 417 5.59 -32.40 6.96
CA GLU A 417 6.31 -33.66 6.79
C GLU A 417 7.72 -33.44 6.19
N LYS A 418 7.83 -32.56 5.19
CA LYS A 418 9.13 -32.18 4.62
C LYS A 418 10.03 -31.48 5.63
N MET A 419 9.49 -30.57 6.44
CA MET A 419 10.25 -29.94 7.51
C MET A 419 10.74 -30.94 8.55
N ASP A 420 9.89 -31.91 8.92
CA ASP A 420 10.26 -32.97 9.89
C ASP A 420 11.34 -33.87 9.33
N ALA A 421 11.24 -34.28 8.05
CA ALA A 421 12.25 -35.08 7.36
C ALA A 421 13.60 -34.38 7.26
N ALA A 422 13.60 -33.05 7.09
CA ALA A 422 14.80 -32.22 7.08
C ALA A 422 15.33 -31.92 8.50
N LEU A 423 14.83 -32.59 9.54
CA LEU A 423 15.16 -32.37 10.96
C LEU A 423 14.90 -30.93 11.43
N ASN A 424 14.05 -30.19 10.74
CA ASN A 424 13.66 -28.83 11.10
C ASN A 424 12.51 -28.87 12.12
N LYS A 425 12.84 -28.67 13.39
CA LYS A 425 11.90 -28.62 14.52
C LYS A 425 11.25 -27.25 14.74
N GLY A 426 11.43 -26.31 13.82
CA GLY A 426 10.84 -24.97 13.89
C GLY A 426 9.34 -24.97 13.56
N ASP A 427 8.73 -23.82 13.73
CA ASP A 427 7.30 -23.63 13.49
C ASP A 427 7.00 -23.39 12.01
N LEU A 428 5.90 -23.98 11.55
CA LEU A 428 5.25 -23.66 10.28
C LEU A 428 4.12 -22.66 10.58
N ILE A 429 4.29 -21.43 10.14
CA ILE A 429 3.33 -20.35 10.36
C ILE A 429 2.51 -20.18 9.08
N ILE A 430 1.20 -20.34 9.17
CA ILE A 430 0.26 -20.18 8.07
C ILE A 430 -0.50 -18.88 8.30
N SER A 431 -0.22 -17.87 7.48
CA SER A 431 -0.94 -16.59 7.50
C SER A 431 -1.99 -16.59 6.39
N VAL A 432 -3.25 -16.42 6.77
CA VAL A 432 -4.38 -16.59 5.85
C VAL A 432 -5.30 -15.39 5.93
N ASN A 433 -5.54 -14.76 4.77
CA ASN A 433 -6.38 -13.57 4.66
C ASN A 433 -7.55 -13.84 3.72
N GLY A 434 -8.64 -13.09 3.89
CA GLY A 434 -9.72 -13.07 2.90
C GLY A 434 -9.25 -12.34 1.64
N PHE A 435 -9.49 -12.93 0.45
CA PHE A 435 -9.22 -12.25 -0.80
C PHE A 435 -10.14 -11.04 -0.97
N ILE A 436 -9.58 -9.88 -1.20
CA ILE A 436 -10.29 -8.64 -1.50
C ILE A 436 -10.02 -8.25 -2.94
N PRO A 437 -11.05 -8.21 -3.80
CA PRO A 437 -10.90 -7.72 -5.17
C PRO A 437 -10.43 -6.26 -5.16
N LYS A 438 -9.40 -5.95 -5.92
CA LYS A 438 -8.82 -4.60 -5.96
C LYS A 438 -9.01 -3.96 -7.34
N PRO A 439 -9.24 -2.64 -7.39
CA PRO A 439 -9.29 -1.88 -8.63
C PRO A 439 -8.06 -2.11 -9.51
N PHE A 440 -8.23 -1.99 -10.81
CA PHE A 440 -7.17 -2.13 -11.80
C PHE A 440 -6.45 -3.48 -11.82
N THR A 441 -7.05 -4.53 -11.22
CA THR A 441 -6.60 -5.91 -11.38
C THR A 441 -7.58 -6.69 -12.24
N PRO A 442 -7.18 -7.81 -12.87
CA PRO A 442 -8.12 -8.69 -13.57
C PRO A 442 -9.32 -9.13 -12.74
N PHE A 443 -9.19 -9.15 -11.42
CA PHE A 443 -10.27 -9.52 -10.51
C PHE A 443 -11.11 -8.33 -9.99
N GLN A 444 -10.94 -7.13 -10.55
CA GLN A 444 -11.70 -5.95 -10.13
C GLN A 444 -13.22 -6.09 -10.27
N TRP A 445 -13.70 -6.91 -11.19
CA TRP A 445 -15.12 -7.19 -11.40
C TRP A 445 -15.68 -8.26 -10.47
N SER A 446 -14.81 -9.05 -9.83
CA SER A 446 -15.24 -10.14 -8.95
C SER A 446 -15.85 -9.61 -7.66
N PRO A 447 -16.86 -10.31 -7.10
CA PRO A 447 -17.36 -10.01 -5.76
C PRO A 447 -16.34 -10.44 -4.68
N LEU A 448 -16.47 -9.89 -3.48
CA LEU A 448 -15.97 -10.56 -2.29
C LEU A 448 -16.73 -11.88 -2.13
N CYS A 449 -16.04 -12.96 -1.78
CA CYS A 449 -16.68 -14.22 -1.43
C CYS A 449 -17.65 -14.00 -0.25
N ASP A 450 -18.84 -14.62 -0.29
CA ASP A 450 -19.82 -14.45 0.77
C ASP A 450 -19.25 -14.82 2.16
N VAL A 451 -19.68 -14.06 3.19
CA VAL A 451 -19.13 -14.15 4.54
C VAL A 451 -19.34 -15.53 5.19
N LYS A 452 -20.45 -16.22 4.87
CA LYS A 452 -20.74 -17.56 5.41
C LYS A 452 -19.76 -18.59 4.86
N THR A 453 -19.48 -18.53 3.56
CA THR A 453 -18.50 -19.39 2.90
C THR A 453 -17.09 -19.10 3.40
N LEU A 454 -16.67 -17.83 3.47
CA LEU A 454 -15.37 -17.47 4.04
C LEU A 454 -15.22 -18.00 5.47
N LYS A 455 -16.20 -17.74 6.34
CA LYS A 455 -16.18 -18.20 7.72
C LYS A 455 -16.05 -19.73 7.82
N ARG A 456 -16.76 -20.47 6.95
CA ARG A 456 -16.70 -21.94 6.90
C ARG A 456 -15.30 -22.40 6.49
N ARG A 457 -14.72 -21.79 5.45
CA ARG A 457 -13.38 -22.14 4.94
C ARG A 457 -12.27 -21.83 5.95
N PHE A 458 -12.31 -20.65 6.59
CA PHE A 458 -11.40 -20.36 7.70
C PHE A 458 -11.49 -21.41 8.81
N LYS A 459 -12.72 -21.81 9.19
CA LYS A 459 -12.94 -22.84 10.20
C LYS A 459 -12.44 -24.22 9.79
N MET A 460 -12.53 -24.59 8.50
CA MET A 460 -11.96 -25.85 7.98
C MET A 460 -10.46 -25.89 8.25
N LEU A 461 -9.75 -24.82 7.87
CA LEU A 461 -8.31 -24.72 8.05
C LEU A 461 -7.90 -24.71 9.52
N GLU A 462 -8.52 -23.87 10.35
CA GLU A 462 -8.26 -23.79 11.80
C GLU A 462 -8.51 -25.15 12.48
N THR A 463 -9.58 -25.85 12.10
CA THR A 463 -9.94 -27.14 12.68
C THR A 463 -8.92 -28.23 12.31
N ALA A 464 -8.45 -28.23 11.07
CA ALA A 464 -7.47 -29.20 10.58
C ALA A 464 -6.17 -29.15 11.40
N PHE A 465 -5.74 -27.97 11.81
CA PHE A 465 -4.45 -27.79 12.50
C PHE A 465 -4.57 -27.47 13.99
N LYS A 466 -5.77 -27.46 14.57
CA LYS A 466 -6.00 -27.12 15.99
C LYS A 466 -5.16 -27.93 16.98
N LYS A 467 -4.84 -29.18 16.64
CA LYS A 467 -4.05 -30.10 17.50
C LYS A 467 -2.67 -30.40 16.92
N ALA A 468 -2.32 -29.81 15.77
CA ALA A 468 -1.05 -30.05 15.12
C ALA A 468 0.08 -29.36 15.90
N LYS A 469 1.13 -30.10 16.22
CA LYS A 469 2.33 -29.51 16.83
C LYS A 469 3.12 -28.75 15.76
N HIS A 470 3.68 -27.61 16.14
CA HIS A 470 4.52 -26.79 15.26
C HIS A 470 3.83 -26.28 13.98
N ILE A 471 2.47 -26.20 13.97
CA ILE A 471 1.72 -25.48 12.95
C ILE A 471 0.88 -24.41 13.65
N GLN A 472 1.07 -23.15 13.23
CA GLN A 472 0.35 -21.99 13.75
C GLN A 472 -0.47 -21.38 12.61
N VAL A 473 -1.79 -21.30 12.76
CA VAL A 473 -2.68 -20.65 11.80
C VAL A 473 -3.04 -19.26 12.32
N GLN A 474 -2.74 -18.24 11.54
CA GLN A 474 -3.05 -16.84 11.81
C GLN A 474 -4.06 -16.37 10.76
N THR A 475 -5.21 -15.89 11.22
CA THR A 475 -6.31 -15.43 10.36
C THR A 475 -6.66 -13.99 10.64
N GLU A 476 -7.12 -13.26 9.63
CA GLU A 476 -7.64 -11.89 9.77
C GLU A 476 -9.11 -11.86 10.18
N SER A 477 -9.55 -10.67 10.61
CA SER A 477 -10.94 -10.40 10.96
C SER A 477 -11.82 -10.33 9.72
N LEU A 478 -12.81 -11.22 9.60
CA LEU A 478 -13.79 -11.17 8.51
C LEU A 478 -14.58 -9.85 8.46
N LYS A 479 -14.79 -9.18 9.61
CA LYS A 479 -15.44 -7.87 9.64
C LYS A 479 -14.57 -6.81 8.96
N GLU A 480 -13.28 -6.86 9.19
CA GLU A 480 -12.32 -5.96 8.55
C GLU A 480 -12.19 -6.27 7.07
N THR A 481 -12.17 -7.55 6.67
CA THR A 481 -12.19 -7.97 5.26
C THR A 481 -13.39 -7.37 4.51
N VAL A 482 -14.60 -7.47 5.08
CA VAL A 482 -15.82 -6.89 4.47
C VAL A 482 -15.73 -5.37 4.39
N LEU A 483 -15.33 -4.71 5.47
CA LEU A 483 -15.20 -3.26 5.50
C LEU A 483 -14.16 -2.77 4.48
N GLN A 484 -13.01 -3.41 4.43
CA GLN A 484 -11.94 -3.08 3.48
C GLN A 484 -12.41 -3.29 2.03
N ALA A 485 -13.18 -4.35 1.74
CA ALA A 485 -13.71 -4.58 0.39
C ALA A 485 -14.67 -3.46 -0.05
N VAL A 486 -15.53 -2.99 0.85
CA VAL A 486 -16.43 -1.86 0.57
C VAL A 486 -15.65 -0.56 0.37
N LEU A 487 -14.65 -0.28 1.20
CA LEU A 487 -13.83 0.93 1.06
C LEU A 487 -12.93 0.88 -0.19
N ALA A 488 -12.40 -0.29 -0.55
CA ALA A 488 -11.55 -0.43 -1.72
C ALA A 488 -12.29 -0.29 -3.06
N ARG A 489 -13.58 -0.69 -3.10
CA ARG A 489 -14.38 -0.76 -4.33
C ARG A 489 -15.54 0.23 -4.38
N GLY A 490 -15.78 0.93 -3.27
CA GLY A 490 -16.89 1.87 -3.16
C GLY A 490 -16.75 3.10 -4.06
N ASP A 491 -17.88 3.71 -4.36
CA ASP A 491 -17.96 4.99 -5.04
C ASP A 491 -18.05 6.16 -4.02
N ARG A 492 -18.33 7.35 -4.51
CA ARG A 492 -18.41 8.58 -3.71
C ARG A 492 -19.51 8.55 -2.64
N ARG A 493 -20.55 7.72 -2.81
CA ARG A 493 -21.62 7.53 -1.82
C ARG A 493 -21.09 6.82 -0.56
N ILE A 494 -20.18 5.87 -0.72
CA ILE A 494 -19.50 5.23 0.42
C ILE A 494 -18.68 6.26 1.19
N GLY A 495 -18.04 7.21 0.51
CA GLY A 495 -17.34 8.33 1.14
C GLY A 495 -18.28 9.26 1.92
N ALA A 496 -19.45 9.57 1.36
CA ALA A 496 -20.49 10.35 2.05
C ALA A 496 -20.99 9.64 3.31
N ALA A 497 -21.26 8.33 3.22
CA ALA A 497 -21.65 7.53 4.37
C ALA A 497 -20.54 7.44 5.44
N LEU A 498 -19.26 7.36 5.01
CA LEU A 498 -18.11 7.38 5.92
C LEU A 498 -18.00 8.71 6.69
N LEU A 499 -18.16 9.85 6.01
CA LEU A 499 -18.19 11.16 6.64
C LEU A 499 -19.37 11.31 7.61
N GLU A 500 -20.54 10.80 7.26
CA GLU A 500 -21.69 10.80 8.14
C GLU A 500 -21.47 9.91 9.37
N ALA A 501 -20.92 8.71 9.17
CA ALA A 501 -20.55 7.79 10.25
C ALA A 501 -19.56 8.45 11.22
N PHE A 502 -18.58 9.13 10.69
CA PHE A 502 -17.59 9.88 11.48
C PHE A 502 -18.25 11.00 12.29
N ARG A 503 -19.09 11.85 11.66
CA ARG A 503 -19.79 12.96 12.34
C ARG A 503 -20.71 12.49 13.45
N ARG A 504 -21.37 11.33 13.27
CA ARG A 504 -22.30 10.74 14.22
C ARG A 504 -21.63 9.82 15.24
N GLU A 505 -20.31 9.65 15.15
CA GLU A 505 -19.53 8.69 15.98
C GLU A 505 -20.13 7.27 15.94
N MET A 506 -20.54 6.81 14.75
CA MET A 506 -21.20 5.54 14.52
C MET A 506 -20.40 4.64 13.58
N PRO A 507 -20.53 3.31 13.68
CA PRO A 507 -19.96 2.41 12.70
C PRO A 507 -20.53 2.64 11.30
N LEU A 508 -19.71 2.63 10.25
CA LEU A 508 -20.16 2.76 8.86
C LEU A 508 -21.27 1.78 8.49
N LYS A 509 -21.16 0.52 8.95
CA LYS A 509 -22.20 -0.51 8.75
C LYS A 509 -23.59 -0.04 9.20
N GLN A 510 -23.68 0.72 10.30
CA GLN A 510 -24.96 1.19 10.83
C GLN A 510 -25.53 2.33 9.99
N VAL A 511 -24.69 3.27 9.54
CA VAL A 511 -25.13 4.35 8.65
C VAL A 511 -25.62 3.79 7.32
N LEU A 512 -24.89 2.86 6.72
CA LEU A 512 -25.31 2.19 5.48
C LEU A 512 -26.66 1.49 5.66
N LYS A 513 -26.86 0.78 6.77
CA LYS A 513 -28.13 0.12 7.08
C LYS A 513 -29.31 1.11 7.19
N GLU A 514 -29.10 2.28 7.80
CA GLU A 514 -30.12 3.33 7.88
C GLU A 514 -30.47 3.92 6.51
N GLN A 515 -29.51 3.85 5.55
CA GLN A 515 -29.71 4.23 4.15
C GLN A 515 -30.29 3.10 3.29
N GLY A 516 -30.65 1.95 3.89
CA GLY A 516 -31.22 0.80 3.20
C GLY A 516 -30.17 -0.08 2.50
N LEU A 517 -28.88 0.08 2.83
CA LEU A 517 -27.77 -0.68 2.23
C LEU A 517 -27.21 -1.69 3.23
N ASP A 518 -26.97 -2.92 2.76
CA ASP A 518 -26.25 -3.93 3.55
C ASP A 518 -24.78 -3.97 3.16
N ILE A 519 -23.88 -3.85 4.12
CA ILE A 519 -22.43 -3.81 3.89
C ILE A 519 -21.88 -5.12 3.31
N GLU A 520 -22.49 -6.27 3.66
CA GLU A 520 -22.07 -7.58 3.13
C GLU A 520 -22.55 -7.75 1.68
N GLU A 521 -23.74 -7.25 1.34
CA GLU A 521 -24.25 -7.21 -0.04
C GLU A 521 -23.39 -6.27 -0.91
N LEU A 522 -23.04 -5.08 -0.42
CA LEU A 522 -22.15 -4.16 -1.12
C LEU A 522 -20.77 -4.78 -1.39
N ALA A 523 -20.20 -5.48 -0.41
CA ALA A 523 -18.92 -6.17 -0.59
C ALA A 523 -19.02 -7.33 -1.60
N ALA A 524 -20.14 -8.06 -1.59
CA ALA A 524 -20.41 -9.21 -2.45
C ALA A 524 -20.96 -8.83 -3.84
N ALA A 525 -21.18 -7.54 -4.12
CA ALA A 525 -21.65 -7.10 -5.42
C ALA A 525 -20.56 -7.32 -6.48
N ALA A 526 -20.90 -8.02 -7.56
CA ALA A 526 -20.05 -8.13 -8.75
C ALA A 526 -20.28 -6.91 -9.66
N TYR A 527 -19.22 -6.47 -10.35
CA TYR A 527 -19.37 -5.54 -11.45
C TYR A 527 -19.50 -6.30 -12.78
N GLU A 528 -20.18 -5.71 -13.72
CA GLU A 528 -20.23 -6.22 -15.10
C GLU A 528 -18.83 -6.09 -15.75
N ILE A 529 -18.40 -7.14 -16.46
CA ILE A 529 -17.09 -7.15 -17.13
C ILE A 529 -17.13 -6.17 -18.31
N GLY A 530 -16.21 -5.19 -18.29
CA GLY A 530 -16.20 -4.09 -19.26
C GLY A 530 -17.29 -3.04 -19.01
N GLY A 531 -18.07 -3.17 -17.93
CA GLY A 531 -19.03 -2.17 -17.48
C GLY A 531 -18.36 -1.02 -16.72
N PRO A 532 -19.13 0.06 -16.43
CA PRO A 532 -18.61 1.24 -15.76
C PRO A 532 -18.14 0.95 -14.33
N LEU A 533 -16.97 1.49 -13.96
CA LEU A 533 -16.34 1.32 -12.64
C LEU A 533 -16.05 2.69 -12.02
N PRO A 534 -16.19 2.86 -10.69
CA PRO A 534 -15.96 4.15 -10.02
C PRO A 534 -14.60 4.80 -10.28
N TRP A 535 -13.57 4.02 -10.60
CA TRP A 535 -12.20 4.46 -10.85
C TRP A 535 -11.81 4.55 -12.33
N GLN A 536 -12.74 4.31 -13.28
CA GLN A 536 -12.44 4.24 -14.73
C GLN A 536 -11.94 5.56 -15.34
N HIS A 537 -12.14 6.70 -14.67
CA HIS A 537 -11.62 8.00 -15.10
C HIS A 537 -10.11 8.15 -14.85
N LEU A 538 -9.47 7.18 -14.20
CA LEU A 538 -8.03 7.11 -14.00
C LEU A 538 -7.40 6.22 -15.07
N ASP A 539 -6.35 6.70 -15.73
CA ASP A 539 -5.59 5.95 -16.74
C ASP A 539 -4.29 5.40 -16.15
N MET A 540 -4.25 4.09 -15.91
CA MET A 540 -3.08 3.37 -15.40
C MET A 540 -2.03 3.05 -16.49
N GLY A 541 -2.31 3.36 -17.75
CA GLY A 541 -1.43 3.11 -18.89
C GLY A 541 -1.54 1.71 -19.47
N PHE A 542 -2.44 0.86 -19.00
CA PHE A 542 -2.77 -0.43 -19.63
C PHE A 542 -4.22 -0.43 -20.12
N THR A 543 -4.49 -1.26 -21.14
CA THR A 543 -5.81 -1.31 -21.75
C THR A 543 -6.79 -2.14 -20.93
N GLU A 544 -8.07 -1.79 -20.97
CA GLU A 544 -9.14 -2.60 -20.38
C GLU A 544 -9.23 -3.98 -21.02
N ALA A 545 -9.06 -4.06 -22.35
CA ALA A 545 -9.02 -5.32 -23.09
C ALA A 545 -7.98 -6.30 -22.53
N TYR A 546 -6.83 -5.80 -22.08
CA TYR A 546 -5.83 -6.62 -21.40
C TYR A 546 -6.34 -7.19 -20.07
N LEU A 547 -7.02 -6.41 -19.24
CA LEU A 547 -7.59 -6.90 -17.98
C LEU A 547 -8.68 -7.95 -18.23
N ILE A 548 -9.54 -7.72 -19.22
CA ILE A 548 -10.59 -8.68 -19.64
C ILE A 548 -9.96 -9.97 -20.15
N SER A 549 -8.91 -9.89 -20.98
CA SER A 549 -8.17 -11.06 -21.46
C SER A 549 -7.57 -11.87 -20.29
N GLU A 550 -6.96 -11.20 -19.32
CA GLU A 550 -6.39 -11.88 -18.14
C GLU A 550 -7.48 -12.47 -17.23
N TRP A 551 -8.64 -11.82 -17.11
CA TRP A 551 -9.79 -12.38 -16.41
C TRP A 551 -10.31 -13.65 -17.11
N GLN A 552 -10.43 -13.64 -18.45
CA GLN A 552 -10.84 -14.81 -19.23
C GLN A 552 -9.83 -15.96 -19.11
N LYS A 553 -8.52 -15.67 -19.13
CA LYS A 553 -7.47 -16.67 -18.90
C LYS A 553 -7.56 -17.27 -17.49
N ALA A 554 -7.94 -16.48 -16.49
CA ALA A 554 -8.19 -17.01 -15.14
C ALA A 554 -9.29 -18.09 -15.16
N GLN A 555 -10.38 -17.86 -15.89
CA GLN A 555 -11.48 -18.84 -16.02
C GLN A 555 -11.06 -20.13 -16.73
N ARG A 556 -10.03 -20.07 -17.59
CA ARG A 556 -9.47 -21.22 -18.30
C ARG A 556 -8.19 -21.76 -17.67
N GLU A 557 -7.79 -21.23 -16.49
CA GLU A 557 -6.56 -21.61 -15.78
C GLU A 557 -5.27 -21.42 -16.61
N GLU A 558 -5.31 -20.55 -17.62
CA GLU A 558 -4.22 -20.30 -18.55
C GLU A 558 -3.12 -19.44 -17.92
N PHE A 559 -1.86 -19.83 -18.13
CA PHE A 559 -0.69 -19.11 -17.62
C PHE A 559 -0.33 -17.91 -18.51
N THR A 560 0.01 -16.80 -17.87
CA THR A 560 0.59 -15.61 -18.51
C THR A 560 2.03 -15.45 -18.02
N PRO A 561 3.04 -15.54 -18.89
CA PRO A 561 4.44 -15.41 -18.51
C PRO A 561 4.77 -13.99 -18.06
N MET A 562 5.85 -13.84 -17.27
CA MET A 562 6.32 -12.53 -16.78
C MET A 562 6.65 -11.57 -17.92
N CYS A 563 6.77 -10.28 -17.60
CA CYS A 563 7.24 -9.26 -18.52
C CYS A 563 8.66 -9.58 -18.99
N PHE A 564 8.94 -9.22 -20.24
CA PHE A 564 10.26 -9.28 -20.84
C PHE A 564 10.51 -7.95 -21.59
N ASP A 565 11.74 -7.71 -22.00
CA ASP A 565 12.07 -6.50 -22.74
C ASP A 565 11.25 -6.39 -24.02
N LEU A 566 10.73 -5.18 -24.28
CA LEU A 566 9.85 -4.88 -25.40
C LEU A 566 8.46 -5.57 -25.36
N CYS A 567 8.05 -6.10 -24.20
CA CYS A 567 6.70 -6.65 -24.03
C CYS A 567 5.62 -5.57 -24.27
N ARG A 568 4.65 -5.87 -25.14
CA ARG A 568 3.54 -4.96 -25.49
C ARG A 568 2.16 -5.47 -25.07
N ARG A 569 2.08 -6.53 -24.27
CA ARG A 569 0.80 -7.19 -23.93
C ARG A 569 -0.21 -6.26 -23.24
N CYS A 570 0.22 -5.42 -22.33
CA CYS A 570 -0.70 -4.59 -21.54
C CYS A 570 -0.84 -3.14 -22.03
N GLY A 571 0.04 -2.66 -22.92
CA GLY A 571 0.02 -1.27 -23.41
C GLY A 571 0.98 -0.30 -22.69
N VAL A 572 1.45 -0.60 -21.47
CA VAL A 572 2.30 0.33 -20.68
C VAL A 572 3.63 0.65 -21.38
N CYS A 573 4.21 -0.30 -22.11
CA CYS A 573 5.50 -0.14 -22.78
C CYS A 573 5.40 0.27 -24.25
N GLY A 574 4.20 0.54 -24.75
CA GLY A 574 3.88 0.88 -26.14
C GLY A 574 2.46 0.43 -26.50
N GLU A 575 2.05 0.59 -27.77
CA GLU A 575 0.72 0.14 -28.19
C GLU A 575 0.51 -1.34 -27.87
N ALA A 576 -0.62 -1.65 -27.22
CA ALA A 576 -0.96 -3.00 -26.84
C ALA A 576 -1.17 -3.90 -28.07
N GLN A 577 -0.57 -5.08 -28.03
CA GLN A 577 -0.86 -6.19 -28.94
C GLN A 577 -1.61 -7.24 -28.12
N VAL A 578 -2.94 -7.15 -28.12
CA VAL A 578 -3.83 -8.10 -27.41
C VAL A 578 -4.22 -9.22 -28.36
#